data_96129a9973549309f0f31553b312e127
#
_entry.id   96129a9973549309f0f31553b312e127
#
_cell.length_a   1.000
_cell.length_b   1.000
_cell.length_c   1.000
_cell.angle_alpha   90.00
_cell.angle_beta   90.00
_cell.angle_gamma   90.00
#
_symmetry.space_group_name_H-M   'P 1'
#
loop_
_entity.id
_entity.type
_entity.pdbx_description
1 polymer ?
#
loop_
_entity_poly.entity_id
_entity_poly.type
_entity_poly.pdbx_seq_one_letter_code
_entity_poly.pdbx_strand_id
1 'polypeptide(L)'
;DCVDLIGTECGCEKHIEIFKEKGIWIEDGTIVPLPGDIILYNWDFQVQPNDGYSDHIGYVESVSGQMITVMEGNYNEAVARRKIPAGWGQIRGYARPKYAEGVTGQPSKSIEEVAGEVIQGKYANGKERRKKLCDMGYDPDAVQREVNRQLSQNEAPAEYYVVQENDTLSEIAKCFATTYLELAAWNGIADPNMICVGQKIRIR
;
A
#
# COMPACT_ATOMS: atom_id res chain seq x y z
N ASP A 1 28.25 -0.19 9.44
CA ASP A 1 28.88 -0.12 8.12
C ASP A 1 28.21 -1.14 7.20
N CYS A 2 28.08 -0.85 5.89
CA CYS A 2 27.46 -1.77 4.92
C CYS A 2 28.21 -3.11 4.85
N VAL A 3 29.55 -3.08 4.97
CA VAL A 3 30.40 -4.28 4.97
C VAL A 3 30.04 -5.21 6.12
N ASP A 4 29.74 -4.65 7.29
CA ASP A 4 29.33 -5.45 8.44
C ASP A 4 27.96 -6.11 8.24
N LEU A 5 27.08 -5.44 7.48
CA LEU A 5 25.72 -5.94 7.22
C LEU A 5 25.68 -7.03 6.15
N ILE A 6 26.35 -6.82 5.02
CA ILE A 6 26.20 -7.67 3.83
C ILE A 6 27.51 -8.32 3.35
N GLY A 7 28.65 -7.90 3.90
CA GLY A 7 29.97 -8.37 3.43
C GLY A 7 30.43 -7.66 2.15
N THR A 8 31.56 -8.11 1.64
CA THR A 8 32.13 -7.65 0.37
C THR A 8 32.53 -8.84 -0.47
N GLU A 9 31.90 -8.98 -1.62
CA GLU A 9 32.22 -10.03 -2.60
C GLU A 9 31.74 -9.55 -3.99
N CYS A 10 32.36 -10.02 -5.06
CA CYS A 10 31.90 -9.75 -6.42
C CYS A 10 31.16 -10.91 -7.08
N GLY A 11 31.19 -12.10 -6.49
CA GLY A 11 30.47 -13.28 -6.97
C GLY A 11 29.12 -13.45 -6.25
N CYS A 12 28.01 -13.48 -7.00
CA CYS A 12 26.67 -13.60 -6.41
C CYS A 12 26.51 -14.87 -5.57
N GLU A 13 26.99 -16.00 -6.04
CA GLU A 13 26.92 -17.26 -5.29
C GLU A 13 27.70 -17.21 -3.96
N LYS A 14 28.89 -16.61 -3.99
CA LYS A 14 29.68 -16.44 -2.76
C LYS A 14 29.04 -15.47 -1.77
N HIS A 15 28.25 -14.51 -2.24
CA HIS A 15 27.43 -13.67 -1.36
C HIS A 15 26.41 -14.50 -0.59
N ILE A 16 25.83 -15.55 -1.21
CA ILE A 16 24.90 -16.45 -0.51
C ILE A 16 25.59 -17.13 0.68
N GLU A 17 26.84 -17.56 0.52
CA GLU A 17 27.61 -18.15 1.62
C GLU A 17 27.80 -17.15 2.76
N ILE A 18 28.18 -15.90 2.44
CA ILE A 18 28.29 -14.81 3.44
C ILE A 18 26.95 -14.53 4.12
N PHE A 19 25.86 -14.52 3.39
CA PHE A 19 24.52 -14.28 3.94
C PHE A 19 24.07 -15.44 4.85
N LYS A 20 24.42 -16.68 4.52
CA LYS A 20 24.20 -17.86 5.35
C LYS A 20 25.01 -17.77 6.65
N GLU A 21 26.29 -17.41 6.58
CA GLU A 21 27.16 -17.20 7.75
C GLU A 21 26.65 -16.10 8.67
N LYS A 22 26.14 -15.01 8.10
CA LYS A 22 25.53 -13.89 8.85
C LYS A 22 24.13 -14.21 9.39
N GLY A 23 23.52 -15.32 8.99
CA GLY A 23 22.16 -15.73 9.38
C GLY A 23 21.09 -14.76 8.87
N ILE A 24 21.27 -14.23 7.64
CA ILE A 24 20.37 -13.30 6.97
C ILE A 24 19.82 -13.86 5.64
N TRP A 25 20.26 -15.03 5.21
CA TRP A 25 19.81 -15.69 3.98
C TRP A 25 18.42 -16.30 4.14
N ILE A 26 17.57 -16.14 3.14
CA ILE A 26 16.24 -16.72 2.99
C ILE A 26 16.23 -17.51 1.67
N GLU A 27 16.23 -18.83 1.78
CA GLU A 27 16.28 -19.75 0.64
C GLU A 27 15.01 -19.73 -0.20
N ASP A 28 13.87 -19.36 0.39
CA ASP A 28 12.57 -19.40 -0.26
C ASP A 28 12.36 -18.17 -1.17
N GLY A 29 12.49 -18.39 -2.49
CA GLY A 29 12.21 -17.36 -3.51
C GLY A 29 10.73 -17.03 -3.70
N THR A 30 9.81 -17.76 -3.05
CA THR A 30 8.35 -17.54 -3.19
C THR A 30 7.78 -16.52 -2.22
N ILE A 31 8.53 -16.16 -1.19
CA ILE A 31 8.06 -15.15 -0.23
C ILE A 31 7.84 -13.78 -0.87
N VAL A 32 7.02 -12.96 -0.25
CA VAL A 32 6.97 -11.52 -0.53
C VAL A 32 8.07 -10.86 0.28
N PRO A 33 9.13 -10.31 -0.37
CA PRO A 33 10.23 -9.69 0.34
C PRO A 33 9.83 -8.37 0.98
N LEU A 34 10.75 -7.80 1.75
CA LEU A 34 10.60 -6.48 2.34
C LEU A 34 11.46 -5.45 1.60
N PRO A 35 11.07 -4.17 1.56
CA PRO A 35 11.98 -3.11 1.15
C PRO A 35 13.27 -3.17 1.97
N GLY A 36 14.41 -3.11 1.28
CA GLY A 36 15.71 -3.29 1.91
C GLY A 36 16.28 -4.71 1.81
N ASP A 37 15.48 -5.72 1.47
CA ASP A 37 16.00 -7.04 1.19
C ASP A 37 16.91 -7.00 -0.05
N ILE A 38 17.91 -7.86 -0.07
CA ILE A 38 18.74 -8.11 -1.24
C ILE A 38 18.17 -9.33 -1.95
N ILE A 39 17.95 -9.21 -3.25
CA ILE A 39 17.40 -10.26 -4.08
C ILE A 39 18.50 -10.86 -4.95
N LEU A 40 18.53 -12.18 -5.05
CA LEU A 40 19.44 -12.89 -5.92
C LEU A 40 18.65 -13.71 -6.95
N TYR A 41 19.23 -13.83 -8.14
CA TYR A 41 18.62 -14.48 -9.29
C TYR A 41 19.48 -15.62 -9.82
N ASN A 42 18.81 -16.59 -10.39
CA ASN A 42 19.38 -17.59 -11.29
C ASN A 42 18.59 -17.50 -12.62
N TRP A 43 19.27 -17.11 -13.67
CA TRP A 43 18.65 -16.91 -14.99
C TRP A 43 18.34 -18.22 -15.73
N ASP A 44 18.99 -19.30 -15.35
CA ASP A 44 18.82 -20.62 -15.97
C ASP A 44 17.52 -21.32 -15.56
N PHE A 45 16.94 -20.93 -14.42
CA PHE A 45 15.72 -21.51 -13.88
C PHE A 45 14.54 -20.55 -14.02
N GLN A 46 13.35 -21.12 -14.34
CA GLN A 46 12.12 -20.35 -14.51
C GLN A 46 10.97 -20.85 -13.63
N VAL A 47 11.27 -21.72 -12.66
CA VAL A 47 10.30 -22.32 -11.74
C VAL A 47 10.82 -22.26 -10.31
N GLN A 48 9.90 -22.32 -9.35
CA GLN A 48 10.22 -22.43 -7.94
C GLN A 48 10.00 -23.87 -7.45
N PRO A 49 10.76 -24.37 -6.47
CA PRO A 49 11.91 -23.70 -5.83
C PRO A 49 13.10 -23.59 -6.79
N ASN A 50 13.82 -22.47 -6.70
CA ASN A 50 15.03 -22.24 -7.50
C ASN A 50 16.24 -22.36 -6.57
N ASP A 51 16.99 -23.44 -6.69
CA ASP A 51 18.18 -23.78 -5.90
C ASP A 51 19.47 -23.78 -6.74
N GLY A 52 19.41 -23.26 -7.95
CA GLY A 52 20.52 -23.18 -8.88
C GLY A 52 21.56 -22.10 -8.51
N TYR A 53 22.60 -22.02 -9.34
CA TYR A 53 23.69 -21.06 -9.18
C TYR A 53 23.20 -19.62 -9.34
N SER A 54 23.61 -18.72 -8.45
CA SER A 54 23.19 -17.30 -8.53
C SER A 54 24.05 -16.47 -9.48
N ASP A 55 23.40 -15.85 -10.45
CA ASP A 55 24.03 -15.09 -11.53
C ASP A 55 24.00 -13.59 -11.32
N HIS A 56 23.00 -13.10 -10.59
CA HIS A 56 22.74 -11.68 -10.48
C HIS A 56 22.20 -11.30 -9.11
N ILE A 57 22.40 -10.04 -8.72
CA ILE A 57 22.02 -9.47 -7.44
C ILE A 57 21.35 -8.12 -7.65
N GLY A 58 20.32 -7.85 -6.87
CA GLY A 58 19.62 -6.57 -6.85
C GLY A 58 19.20 -6.18 -5.43
N TYR A 59 18.55 -5.04 -5.34
CA TYR A 59 18.05 -4.46 -4.11
C TYR A 59 16.54 -4.24 -4.21
N VAL A 60 15.78 -4.71 -3.24
CA VAL A 60 14.33 -4.49 -3.17
C VAL A 60 14.06 -3.07 -2.70
N GLU A 61 13.62 -2.20 -3.61
CA GLU A 61 13.30 -0.81 -3.32
C GLU A 61 11.92 -0.66 -2.69
N SER A 62 10.93 -1.38 -3.24
CA SER A 62 9.55 -1.32 -2.73
C SER A 62 8.75 -2.56 -3.12
N VAL A 63 7.68 -2.80 -2.38
CA VAL A 63 6.74 -3.90 -2.63
C VAL A 63 5.31 -3.35 -2.63
N SER A 64 4.52 -3.71 -3.63
CA SER A 64 3.12 -3.33 -3.75
C SER A 64 2.28 -4.55 -4.11
N GLY A 65 1.59 -5.13 -3.12
CA GLY A 65 0.93 -6.42 -3.26
C GLY A 65 1.92 -7.52 -3.64
N GLN A 66 1.71 -8.16 -4.78
CA GLN A 66 2.60 -9.19 -5.31
C GLN A 66 3.67 -8.66 -6.29
N MET A 67 3.76 -7.34 -6.47
CA MET A 67 4.76 -6.73 -7.34
C MET A 67 5.91 -6.14 -6.55
N ILE A 68 7.12 -6.53 -6.93
CA ILE A 68 8.38 -6.07 -6.34
C ILE A 68 9.02 -5.08 -7.30
N THR A 69 9.41 -3.90 -6.82
CA THR A 69 10.30 -2.99 -7.54
C THR A 69 11.71 -3.23 -7.04
N VAL A 70 12.59 -3.62 -7.94
CA VAL A 70 14.00 -3.87 -7.65
C VAL A 70 14.88 -2.85 -8.34
N MET A 71 15.98 -2.50 -7.69
CA MET A 71 17.05 -1.71 -8.26
C MET A 71 18.25 -2.63 -8.52
N GLU A 72 18.72 -2.66 -9.75
CA GLU A 72 19.75 -3.58 -10.20
C GLU A 72 20.88 -2.79 -10.86
N GLY A 73 22.11 -3.14 -10.55
CA GLY A 73 23.28 -2.71 -11.29
C GLY A 73 23.52 -3.62 -12.50
N ASN A 74 24.19 -3.10 -13.49
CA ASN A 74 24.57 -3.85 -14.71
C ASN A 74 23.39 -4.45 -15.49
N TYR A 75 22.20 -3.85 -15.37
CA TYR A 75 21.08 -4.20 -16.21
C TYR A 75 21.12 -3.35 -17.49
N ASN A 76 21.45 -4.00 -18.63
CA ASN A 76 21.72 -3.31 -19.89
C ASN A 76 22.81 -2.20 -19.74
N GLU A 77 23.89 -2.51 -19.05
CA GLU A 77 25.03 -1.61 -18.79
C GLU A 77 24.68 -0.36 -17.96
N ALA A 78 23.57 -0.39 -17.21
CA ALA A 78 23.10 0.72 -16.39
C ALA A 78 22.61 0.26 -15.03
N VAL A 79 22.38 1.20 -14.12
CA VAL A 79 21.55 1.01 -12.93
C VAL A 79 20.09 1.27 -13.32
N ALA A 80 19.24 0.29 -13.15
CA ALA A 80 17.85 0.38 -13.57
C ALA A 80 16.88 -0.12 -12.47
N ARG A 81 15.64 0.36 -12.55
CA ARG A 81 14.51 -0.16 -11.79
C ARG A 81 13.72 -1.12 -12.65
N ARG A 82 13.40 -2.27 -12.10
CA ARG A 82 12.59 -3.27 -12.75
C ARG A 82 11.44 -3.70 -11.83
N LYS A 83 10.28 -4.03 -12.40
CA LYS A 83 9.15 -4.60 -11.66
C LYS A 83 9.02 -6.07 -12.00
N ILE A 84 8.99 -6.91 -10.98
CA ILE A 84 8.86 -8.36 -11.11
C ILE A 84 7.79 -8.86 -10.13
N PRO A 85 7.10 -9.97 -10.43
CA PRO A 85 6.18 -10.58 -9.46
C PRO A 85 6.95 -11.29 -8.34
N ALA A 86 6.41 -11.27 -7.13
CA ALA A 86 6.88 -12.15 -6.06
C ALA A 86 6.71 -13.61 -6.48
N GLY A 87 7.67 -14.45 -6.10
CA GLY A 87 7.67 -15.85 -6.51
C GLY A 87 8.03 -16.11 -7.98
N TRP A 88 8.55 -15.09 -8.68
CA TRP A 88 9.03 -15.30 -10.05
C TRP A 88 10.10 -16.39 -10.10
N GLY A 89 9.97 -17.31 -11.06
CA GLY A 89 10.77 -18.55 -11.12
C GLY A 89 12.29 -18.34 -11.14
N GLN A 90 12.76 -17.17 -11.58
CA GLN A 90 14.19 -16.82 -11.61
C GLN A 90 14.72 -16.27 -10.26
N ILE A 91 13.88 -16.08 -9.27
CA ILE A 91 14.34 -15.64 -7.94
C ILE A 91 14.99 -16.81 -7.23
N ARG A 92 16.31 -16.68 -6.94
CA ARG A 92 17.10 -17.68 -6.21
C ARG A 92 16.83 -17.62 -4.71
N GLY A 93 16.59 -16.44 -4.18
CA GLY A 93 16.31 -16.19 -2.77
C GLY A 93 16.59 -14.76 -2.39
N TYR A 94 16.54 -14.51 -1.08
CA TYR A 94 16.72 -13.17 -0.53
C TYR A 94 17.72 -13.17 0.63
N ALA A 95 18.37 -12.02 0.85
CA ALA A 95 19.03 -11.77 2.12
C ALA A 95 18.35 -10.58 2.82
N ARG A 96 18.14 -10.71 4.12
CA ARG A 96 17.54 -9.67 4.96
C ARG A 96 18.57 -9.12 5.94
N PRO A 97 19.29 -8.05 5.57
CA PRO A 97 20.27 -7.45 6.45
C PRO A 97 19.63 -6.95 7.74
N LYS A 98 20.33 -7.09 8.86
CA LYS A 98 19.89 -6.59 10.17
C LYS A 98 20.22 -5.11 10.28
N TYR A 99 19.43 -4.27 9.63
CA TYR A 99 19.57 -2.83 9.75
C TYR A 99 19.35 -2.38 11.20
N ALA A 100 20.01 -1.29 11.61
CA ALA A 100 19.75 -0.68 12.91
C ALA A 100 18.27 -0.25 13.01
N GLU A 101 17.67 -0.35 14.20
CA GLU A 101 16.30 0.08 14.43
C GLU A 101 16.10 1.52 13.92
N GLY A 102 15.11 1.74 13.06
CA GLY A 102 14.82 3.02 12.40
C GLY A 102 15.44 3.20 10.99
N VAL A 103 16.27 2.27 10.51
CA VAL A 103 16.84 2.29 9.14
C VAL A 103 16.16 1.27 8.22
N THR A 104 15.43 0.33 8.79
CA THR A 104 14.59 -0.55 7.96
C THR A 104 13.43 0.26 7.42
N GLY A 105 13.28 0.32 6.12
CA GLY A 105 12.10 0.85 5.44
C GLY A 105 10.83 0.02 5.72
N GLN A 106 10.80 -0.72 6.85
CA GLN A 106 9.59 -1.35 7.35
C GLN A 106 8.75 -0.28 8.04
N PRO A 107 7.51 -0.14 7.59
CA PRO A 107 6.54 0.66 8.32
C PRO A 107 6.42 0.14 9.76
N SER A 108 6.74 0.97 10.75
CA SER A 108 6.62 0.62 12.18
C SER A 108 5.18 0.42 12.63
N LYS A 109 4.22 0.78 11.78
CA LYS A 109 2.77 0.71 12.01
C LYS A 109 2.09 -0.02 10.86
N SER A 110 0.95 -0.62 11.12
CA SER A 110 0.11 -1.19 10.06
C SER A 110 -0.46 -0.09 9.16
N ILE A 111 -0.88 -0.46 7.95
CA ILE A 111 -1.56 0.48 7.03
C ILE A 111 -2.84 1.02 7.68
N GLU A 112 -3.56 0.19 8.46
CA GLU A 112 -4.75 0.57 9.19
C GLU A 112 -4.47 1.66 10.25
N GLU A 113 -3.39 1.51 11.01
CA GLU A 113 -2.98 2.51 12.01
C GLU A 113 -2.59 3.83 11.37
N VAL A 114 -1.80 3.77 10.28
CA VAL A 114 -1.39 4.97 9.55
C VAL A 114 -2.58 5.66 8.87
N ALA A 115 -3.52 4.90 8.32
CA ALA A 115 -4.76 5.45 7.77
C ALA A 115 -5.58 6.16 8.84
N GLY A 116 -5.70 5.58 10.02
CA GLY A 116 -6.33 6.22 11.19
C GLY A 116 -5.64 7.54 11.58
N GLU A 117 -4.31 7.57 11.57
CA GLU A 117 -3.54 8.80 11.84
C GLU A 117 -3.69 9.86 10.74
N VAL A 118 -3.81 9.43 9.48
CA VAL A 118 -4.14 10.33 8.35
C VAL A 118 -5.51 10.97 8.53
N ILE A 119 -6.52 10.20 8.94
CA ILE A 119 -7.88 10.70 9.24
C ILE A 119 -7.85 11.69 10.41
N GLN A 120 -7.00 11.46 11.41
CA GLN A 120 -6.79 12.38 12.55
C GLN A 120 -5.99 13.63 12.17
N GLY A 121 -5.55 13.79 10.93
CA GLY A 121 -4.81 14.96 10.46
C GLY A 121 -3.34 15.03 10.90
N LYS A 122 -2.73 13.91 11.35
CA LYS A 122 -1.32 13.87 11.78
C LYS A 122 -0.32 13.95 10.61
N TYR A 123 -0.80 13.84 9.39
CA TYR A 123 -0.01 13.95 8.17
C TYR A 123 -0.45 15.19 7.37
N ALA A 124 0.51 15.78 6.66
CA ALA A 124 0.22 16.84 5.69
C ALA A 124 -0.75 16.38 4.59
N ASN A 125 -1.19 17.26 3.71
CA ASN A 125 -2.11 16.95 2.62
C ASN A 125 -1.40 16.85 1.25
N GLY A 126 -2.04 16.19 0.31
CA GLY A 126 -1.62 16.15 -1.08
C GLY A 126 -0.22 15.55 -1.30
N LYS A 127 0.62 16.26 -2.05
CA LYS A 127 1.96 15.77 -2.44
C LYS A 127 2.91 15.57 -1.25
N GLU A 128 2.81 16.42 -0.23
CA GLU A 128 3.66 16.33 0.96
C GLU A 128 3.34 15.07 1.77
N ARG A 129 2.05 14.73 1.93
CA ARG A 129 1.62 13.46 2.56
C ARG A 129 2.16 12.26 1.80
N ARG A 130 2.00 12.25 0.46
CA ARG A 130 2.51 11.15 -0.36
C ARG A 130 4.02 10.98 -0.18
N LYS A 131 4.78 12.07 -0.24
CA LYS A 131 6.22 12.04 -0.04
C LYS A 131 6.58 11.48 1.34
N LYS A 132 5.96 12.00 2.40
CA LYS A 132 6.21 11.55 3.78
C LYS A 132 5.90 10.07 3.98
N LEU A 133 4.80 9.57 3.41
CA LEU A 133 4.45 8.15 3.47
C LEU A 133 5.48 7.28 2.72
N CYS A 134 5.92 7.70 1.53
CA CYS A 134 7.00 7.02 0.82
C CYS A 134 8.31 7.00 1.62
N ASP A 135 8.70 8.14 2.21
CA ASP A 135 9.92 8.26 3.03
C ASP A 135 9.86 7.33 4.27
N MET A 136 8.66 7.00 4.73
CA MET A 136 8.40 6.06 5.83
C MET A 136 8.19 4.61 5.38
N GLY A 137 8.34 4.31 4.09
CA GLY A 137 8.22 2.96 3.53
C GLY A 137 6.78 2.49 3.25
N TYR A 138 5.78 3.39 3.30
CA TYR A 138 4.40 3.05 2.95
C TYR A 138 4.10 3.30 1.47
N ASP A 139 3.24 2.46 0.88
CA ASP A 139 2.57 2.77 -0.39
C ASP A 139 1.46 3.80 -0.13
N PRO A 140 1.58 5.06 -0.62
CA PRO A 140 0.59 6.09 -0.37
C PRO A 140 -0.80 5.76 -0.93
N ASP A 141 -0.86 4.96 -1.98
CA ASP A 141 -2.13 4.57 -2.59
C ASP A 141 -2.81 3.46 -1.77
N ALA A 142 -2.03 2.54 -1.17
CA ALA A 142 -2.56 1.56 -0.22
C ALA A 142 -3.11 2.26 1.05
N VAL A 143 -2.37 3.22 1.61
CA VAL A 143 -2.84 4.02 2.74
C VAL A 143 -4.11 4.80 2.38
N GLN A 144 -4.18 5.39 1.18
CA GLN A 144 -5.38 6.13 0.76
C GLN A 144 -6.60 5.21 0.57
N ARG A 145 -6.43 4.01 0.02
CA ARG A 145 -7.51 3.02 -0.06
C ARG A 145 -8.04 2.67 1.32
N GLU A 146 -7.16 2.49 2.28
CA GLU A 146 -7.53 2.16 3.65
C GLU A 146 -8.21 3.34 4.36
N VAL A 147 -7.75 4.58 4.16
CA VAL A 147 -8.43 5.80 4.62
C VAL A 147 -9.87 5.84 4.10
N ASN A 148 -10.07 5.62 2.80
CA ASN A 148 -11.39 5.62 2.20
C ASN A 148 -12.28 4.50 2.78
N ARG A 149 -11.71 3.31 3.02
CA ARG A 149 -12.42 2.18 3.66
C ARG A 149 -12.88 2.53 5.07
N GLN A 150 -12.01 3.11 5.89
CA GLN A 150 -12.34 3.49 7.27
C GLN A 150 -13.40 4.59 7.33
N LEU A 151 -13.30 5.59 6.45
CA LEU A 151 -14.30 6.65 6.35
C LEU A 151 -15.67 6.09 5.94
N SER A 152 -15.71 5.20 4.94
CA SER A 152 -16.96 4.55 4.50
C SER A 152 -17.59 3.63 5.55
N GLN A 153 -16.78 3.03 6.43
CA GLN A 153 -17.27 2.21 7.54
C GLN A 153 -17.82 3.04 8.71
N ASN A 154 -17.36 4.29 8.85
CA ASN A 154 -17.84 5.23 9.85
C ASN A 154 -19.08 6.02 9.38
N GLU A 155 -19.45 5.96 8.10
CA GLU A 155 -20.74 6.47 7.64
C GLU A 155 -21.83 5.52 8.12
N ALA A 156 -22.74 6.01 8.98
CA ALA A 156 -23.95 5.29 9.32
C ALA A 156 -24.67 4.90 8.01
N PRO A 157 -25.31 3.70 7.94
CA PRO A 157 -26.01 3.30 6.73
C PRO A 157 -26.99 4.40 6.33
N ALA A 158 -26.95 4.80 5.05
CA ALA A 158 -27.82 5.85 4.55
C ALA A 158 -29.28 5.42 4.72
N GLU A 159 -30.03 6.19 5.49
CA GLU A 159 -31.46 5.99 5.67
C GLU A 159 -32.21 6.82 4.62
N TYR A 160 -33.28 6.23 4.07
CA TYR A 160 -34.09 6.87 3.05
C TYR A 160 -35.54 6.95 3.49
N TYR A 161 -36.15 8.08 3.19
CA TYR A 161 -37.60 8.32 3.29
C TYR A 161 -38.21 8.32 1.89
N VAL A 162 -39.41 7.75 1.75
CA VAL A 162 -40.17 7.80 0.50
C VAL A 162 -41.24 8.89 0.64
N VAL A 163 -41.14 9.91 -0.21
CA VAL A 163 -42.05 11.08 -0.20
C VAL A 163 -43.49 10.63 -0.35
N GLN A 164 -44.34 11.07 0.56
CA GLN A 164 -45.77 10.81 0.56
C GLN A 164 -46.57 11.99 -0.06
N GLU A 165 -47.84 11.77 -0.26
CA GLU A 165 -48.74 12.82 -0.75
C GLU A 165 -48.83 13.97 0.25
N ASN A 166 -48.66 15.22 -0.21
CA ASN A 166 -48.62 16.47 0.53
C ASN A 166 -47.35 16.72 1.37
N ASP A 167 -46.32 15.86 1.25
CA ASP A 167 -45.03 16.14 1.89
C ASP A 167 -44.33 17.34 1.26
N THR A 168 -43.66 18.11 2.11
CA THR A 168 -42.68 19.11 1.70
C THR A 168 -41.30 18.76 2.24
N LEU A 169 -40.26 19.17 1.51
CA LEU A 169 -38.88 18.92 1.95
C LEU A 169 -38.60 19.52 3.34
N SER A 170 -39.25 20.63 3.68
CA SER A 170 -39.14 21.31 4.98
C SER A 170 -39.79 20.48 6.10
N GLU A 171 -40.92 19.86 5.87
CA GLU A 171 -41.60 19.00 6.87
C GLU A 171 -40.82 17.70 7.06
N ILE A 172 -40.35 17.07 5.98
CA ILE A 172 -39.50 15.89 6.06
C ILE A 172 -38.23 16.24 6.87
N ALA A 173 -37.58 17.39 6.60
CA ALA A 173 -36.39 17.81 7.34
C ALA A 173 -36.66 17.95 8.85
N LYS A 174 -37.79 18.53 9.24
CA LYS A 174 -38.18 18.64 10.66
C LYS A 174 -38.38 17.29 11.33
N CYS A 175 -39.01 16.32 10.64
CA CYS A 175 -39.24 14.98 11.18
C CYS A 175 -37.91 14.25 11.46
N PHE A 176 -36.87 14.51 10.70
CA PHE A 176 -35.57 13.85 10.82
C PHE A 176 -34.46 14.75 11.45
N ALA A 177 -34.86 15.83 12.13
CA ALA A 177 -33.96 16.75 12.86
C ALA A 177 -32.80 17.30 12.00
N THR A 178 -33.08 17.62 10.74
CA THR A 178 -32.16 18.23 9.77
C THR A 178 -32.78 19.48 9.14
N THR A 179 -32.10 20.10 8.17
CA THR A 179 -32.61 21.22 7.42
C THR A 179 -32.97 20.82 5.98
N TYR A 180 -33.94 21.52 5.37
CA TYR A 180 -34.29 21.26 3.97
C TYR A 180 -33.13 21.50 3.02
N LEU A 181 -32.20 22.40 3.37
CA LEU A 181 -30.98 22.68 2.60
C LEU A 181 -30.02 21.47 2.62
N GLU A 182 -29.85 20.87 3.78
CA GLU A 182 -29.03 19.64 3.90
C GLU A 182 -29.65 18.48 3.14
N LEU A 183 -30.97 18.27 3.27
CA LEU A 183 -31.66 17.25 2.50
C LEU A 183 -31.54 17.50 1.00
N ALA A 184 -31.69 18.74 0.54
CA ALA A 184 -31.51 19.10 -0.86
C ALA A 184 -30.08 18.80 -1.34
N ALA A 185 -29.07 19.17 -0.56
CA ALA A 185 -27.66 18.92 -0.86
C ALA A 185 -27.33 17.41 -0.92
N TRP A 186 -27.78 16.63 0.07
CA TRP A 186 -27.53 15.17 0.12
C TRP A 186 -28.18 14.42 -1.05
N ASN A 187 -29.26 14.96 -1.60
CA ASN A 187 -30.04 14.32 -2.66
C ASN A 187 -29.89 14.96 -4.05
N GLY A 188 -29.03 16.00 -4.17
CA GLY A 188 -28.83 16.70 -5.43
C GLY A 188 -30.09 17.41 -5.95
N ILE A 189 -30.99 17.86 -5.04
CA ILE A 189 -32.24 18.54 -5.36
C ILE A 189 -31.92 20.02 -5.60
N ALA A 190 -32.03 20.45 -6.84
CA ALA A 190 -31.72 21.83 -7.23
C ALA A 190 -32.78 22.85 -6.74
N ASP A 191 -34.07 22.48 -6.78
CA ASP A 191 -35.17 23.28 -6.25
C ASP A 191 -35.87 22.51 -5.10
N PRO A 192 -35.74 22.96 -3.85
CA PRO A 192 -36.37 22.32 -2.68
C PRO A 192 -37.90 22.20 -2.74
N ASN A 193 -38.56 22.96 -3.62
CA ASN A 193 -40.01 22.89 -3.82
C ASN A 193 -40.42 21.82 -4.83
N MET A 194 -39.44 21.20 -5.50
CA MET A 194 -39.65 20.21 -6.56
C MET A 194 -39.31 18.80 -6.07
N ILE A 195 -40.16 18.22 -5.23
CA ILE A 195 -40.11 16.81 -4.86
C ILE A 195 -41.39 16.08 -5.34
N CYS A 196 -41.27 14.80 -5.65
CA CYS A 196 -42.39 14.01 -6.19
C CYS A 196 -42.76 12.89 -5.22
N VAL A 197 -44.06 12.57 -5.15
CA VAL A 197 -44.56 11.40 -4.42
C VAL A 197 -43.89 10.15 -4.94
N GLY A 198 -43.39 9.30 -4.03
CA GLY A 198 -42.62 8.09 -4.35
C GLY A 198 -41.11 8.33 -4.53
N GLN A 199 -40.64 9.59 -4.55
CA GLN A 199 -39.20 9.89 -4.60
C GLN A 199 -38.54 9.41 -3.29
N LYS A 200 -37.38 8.72 -3.42
CA LYS A 200 -36.54 8.34 -2.29
C LYS A 200 -35.60 9.50 -1.95
N ILE A 201 -35.69 9.98 -0.73
CA ILE A 201 -34.84 11.06 -0.18
C ILE A 201 -33.96 10.47 0.90
N ARG A 202 -32.63 10.62 0.77
CA ARG A 202 -31.67 10.31 1.84
C ARG A 202 -31.88 11.28 2.97
N ILE A 203 -32.09 10.75 4.18
CA ILE A 203 -32.42 11.52 5.39
C ILE A 203 -31.30 11.47 6.45
N ARG A 204 -30.31 10.60 6.21
CA ARG A 204 -29.16 10.44 7.10
C ARG A 204 -27.93 9.92 6.34
#